data_7bb3feadab7512c30f992ccd11a04ff5
#
_entry.id   7bb3feadab7512c30f992ccd11a04ff5
#
_cell.length_a   1.000
_cell.length_b   1.000
_cell.length_c   1.000
_cell.angle_alpha   90.00
_cell.angle_beta   90.00
_cell.angle_gamma   90.00
#
_symmetry.space_group_name_H-M   'P 1'
#
loop_
_entity.id
_entity.type
_entity.pdbx_description
1 polymer ?
#
loop_
_entity_poly.entity_id
_entity_poly.type
_entity_poly.pdbx_seq_one_letter_code
_entity_poly.pdbx_strand_id
1 'polypeptide(L)'
;MLKIIPILCLCATFCLTGCFSFETAKEPGGRTQVIASNYGWYLFDWIPLVCGDPDDDWIIPCTFFRDRVTMRDVQYRLLKKTRKSGKKVDNLVWHNNDSVLLTIPFLEIPLPIPYIITYHELQLSGEL
;
A
#
# COMPACT_ATOMS: atom_id res chain seq x y z
N MET A 1 24.32 -9.07 -20.04
CA MET A 1 23.51 -7.84 -20.18
C MET A 1 22.05 -8.12 -20.54
N LEU A 2 21.76 -9.02 -21.45
CA LEU A 2 20.38 -9.25 -21.91
C LEU A 2 19.42 -9.82 -20.84
N LYS A 3 19.91 -10.45 -19.79
CA LYS A 3 19.10 -11.06 -18.71
C LYS A 3 18.75 -10.09 -17.58
N ILE A 4 19.36 -8.92 -17.54
CA ILE A 4 19.13 -7.92 -16.48
C ILE A 4 17.95 -7.02 -16.82
N ILE A 5 17.71 -6.78 -18.10
CA ILE A 5 16.63 -5.92 -18.60
C ILE A 5 15.23 -6.39 -18.14
N PRO A 6 14.86 -7.69 -18.29
CA PRO A 6 13.53 -8.14 -17.83
C PRO A 6 13.36 -8.06 -16.32
N ILE A 7 14.44 -8.26 -15.55
CA ILE A 7 14.39 -8.11 -14.09
C ILE A 7 14.20 -6.65 -13.71
N LEU A 8 14.88 -5.74 -14.40
CA LEU A 8 14.73 -4.29 -14.17
C LEU A 8 13.32 -3.81 -14.55
N CYS A 9 12.77 -4.31 -15.67
CA CYS A 9 11.39 -4.01 -16.06
C CYS A 9 10.37 -4.58 -15.06
N LEU A 10 10.61 -5.79 -14.54
CA LEU A 10 9.74 -6.39 -13.53
C LEU A 10 9.77 -5.59 -12.22
N CYS A 11 10.96 -5.19 -11.77
CA CYS A 11 11.08 -4.31 -10.60
C CYS A 11 10.42 -2.95 -10.82
N ALA A 12 10.55 -2.36 -12.00
CA ALA A 12 9.91 -1.08 -12.34
C ALA A 12 8.38 -1.19 -12.34
N THR A 13 7.81 -2.27 -12.86
CA THR A 13 6.36 -2.50 -12.82
C THR A 13 5.86 -2.70 -11.38
N PHE A 14 6.60 -3.40 -10.54
CA PHE A 14 6.26 -3.53 -9.11
C PHE A 14 6.34 -2.18 -8.35
N CYS A 15 7.31 -1.34 -8.67
CA CYS A 15 7.41 0.00 -8.09
C CYS A 15 6.24 0.91 -8.49
N LEU A 16 5.71 0.76 -9.69
CA LEU A 16 4.58 1.55 -10.17
C LEU A 16 3.25 1.15 -9.53
N THR A 17 3.13 -0.08 -9.03
CA THR A 17 1.90 -0.59 -8.39
C THR A 17 1.89 -0.46 -6.87
N GLY A 18 3.03 -0.15 -6.26
CA GLY A 18 3.19 -0.01 -4.81
C GLY A 18 3.21 1.45 -4.35
N CYS A 19 2.22 2.24 -4.73
CA CYS A 19 2.18 3.65 -4.36
C CYS A 19 1.21 3.92 -3.22
N PHE A 20 1.63 4.80 -2.32
CA PHE A 20 0.73 5.44 -1.38
C PHE A 20 -0.28 6.31 -2.16
N SER A 21 -1.57 6.12 -1.95
CA SER A 21 -2.61 6.96 -2.55
C SER A 21 -3.30 7.82 -1.51
N PHE A 22 -3.67 9.02 -1.94
CA PHE A 22 -4.46 9.95 -1.14
C PHE A 22 -5.57 10.51 -2.04
N GLU A 23 -6.81 10.22 -1.70
CA GLU A 23 -7.97 10.62 -2.46
C GLU A 23 -8.90 11.49 -1.62
N THR A 24 -9.56 12.42 -2.26
CA THR A 24 -10.60 13.25 -1.66
C THR A 24 -11.88 13.09 -2.46
N ALA A 25 -12.94 12.65 -1.80
CA ALA A 25 -14.27 12.54 -2.39
C ALA A 25 -15.21 13.55 -1.74
N LYS A 26 -15.97 14.27 -2.56
CA LYS A 26 -17.04 15.14 -2.07
C LYS A 26 -18.36 14.42 -2.13
N GLU A 27 -19.02 14.30 -1.00
CA GLU A 27 -20.38 13.77 -0.94
C GLU A 27 -21.41 14.83 -1.37
N PRO A 28 -22.58 14.39 -1.89
CA PRO A 28 -23.68 15.29 -2.27
C PRO A 28 -24.18 16.20 -1.14
N GLY A 29 -23.89 15.85 0.13
CA GLY A 29 -24.23 16.63 1.32
C GLY A 29 -23.24 17.72 1.71
N GLY A 30 -22.18 17.96 0.91
CA GLY A 30 -21.17 18.98 1.18
C GLY A 30 -20.04 18.54 2.11
N ARG A 31 -20.07 17.31 2.63
CA ARG A 31 -18.98 16.72 3.39
C ARG A 31 -17.87 16.25 2.45
N THR A 32 -16.65 16.44 2.87
CA THR A 32 -15.49 15.95 2.10
C THR A 32 -14.91 14.75 2.82
N GLN A 33 -14.93 13.59 2.18
CA GLN A 33 -14.21 12.43 2.66
C GLN A 33 -12.77 12.46 2.16
N VAL A 34 -11.86 12.08 3.03
CA VAL A 34 -10.45 11.86 2.70
C VAL A 34 -10.13 10.40 2.93
N ILE A 35 -9.43 9.82 1.96
CA ILE A 35 -9.02 8.42 1.99
C ILE A 35 -7.52 8.37 1.75
N ALA A 36 -6.79 7.80 2.68
CA ALA A 36 -5.38 7.51 2.55
C ALA A 36 -5.18 6.00 2.54
N SER A 37 -4.52 5.48 1.53
CA SER A 37 -4.21 4.06 1.44
C SER A 37 -2.72 3.83 1.15
N ASN A 38 -2.19 2.78 1.71
CA ASN A 38 -0.87 2.28 1.43
C ASN A 38 -0.93 0.78 1.18
N TYR A 39 -0.18 0.31 0.20
CA TYR A 39 -0.15 -1.11 -0.17
C TYR A 39 1.27 -1.62 -0.25
N GLY A 40 1.37 -2.91 -0.09
CA GLY A 40 2.64 -3.62 -0.19
C GLY A 40 2.47 -5.04 -0.69
N TRP A 41 3.54 -5.52 -1.25
CA TRP A 41 3.71 -6.89 -1.70
C TRP A 41 4.58 -7.64 -0.71
N TYR A 42 4.14 -8.82 -0.28
CA TYR A 42 4.81 -9.64 0.71
C TYR A 42 5.09 -11.03 0.17
N LEU A 43 6.24 -11.56 0.53
CA LEU A 43 6.61 -12.94 0.28
C LEU A 43 6.21 -13.77 1.51
N PHE A 44 5.49 -14.87 1.29
CA PHE A 44 4.98 -15.75 2.34
C PHE A 44 4.14 -15.03 3.42
N ASP A 45 3.48 -13.93 3.05
CA ASP A 45 2.60 -13.15 3.92
C ASP A 45 3.29 -12.30 5.01
N TRP A 46 4.59 -12.40 5.17
CA TRP A 46 5.29 -11.70 6.26
C TRP A 46 6.60 -11.01 5.86
N ILE A 47 7.22 -11.38 4.75
CA ILE A 47 8.44 -10.73 4.27
C ILE A 47 8.06 -9.60 3.31
N PRO A 48 8.23 -8.32 3.67
CA PRO A 48 7.91 -7.22 2.77
C PRO A 48 8.89 -7.21 1.59
N LEU A 49 8.36 -7.25 0.38
CA LEU A 49 9.14 -7.12 -0.86
C LEU A 49 9.19 -5.68 -1.31
N VAL A 50 8.04 -5.08 -1.53
CA VAL A 50 7.88 -3.70 -1.98
C VAL A 50 6.68 -3.10 -1.27
N CYS A 51 6.86 -1.98 -0.62
CA CYS A 51 5.81 -1.22 0.04
C CYS A 51 5.81 0.23 -0.43
N GLY A 52 4.65 0.87 -0.48
CA GLY A 52 4.56 2.29 -0.74
C GLY A 52 5.28 3.10 0.35
N ASP A 53 6.03 4.13 -0.03
CA ASP A 53 6.69 5.01 0.92
C ASP A 53 5.79 6.21 1.25
N PRO A 54 5.41 6.40 2.52
CA PRO A 54 4.62 7.56 2.93
C PRO A 54 5.43 8.87 2.95
N ASP A 55 6.75 8.82 2.84
CA ASP A 55 7.61 10.01 2.84
C ASP A 55 7.73 10.60 1.43
N ASP A 56 7.35 11.89 1.29
CA ASP A 56 7.39 12.61 0.00
C ASP A 56 8.81 12.99 -0.47
N ASP A 57 9.82 12.72 0.36
CA ASP A 57 11.16 13.27 0.16
C ASP A 57 12.04 12.41 -0.78
N TRP A 58 11.52 11.28 -1.25
CA TRP A 58 12.24 10.38 -2.14
C TRP A 58 11.68 10.40 -3.58
N ILE A 59 12.60 10.31 -4.54
CA ILE A 59 12.28 10.23 -5.98
C ILE A 59 11.52 8.95 -6.32
N ILE A 60 11.75 7.89 -5.53
CA ILE A 60 11.11 6.58 -5.71
C ILE A 60 10.02 6.43 -4.64
N PRO A 61 8.73 6.32 -5.02
CA PRO A 61 7.62 6.26 -4.08
C PRO A 61 7.43 4.89 -3.42
N CYS A 62 8.47 4.07 -3.35
CA CYS A 62 8.41 2.74 -2.76
C CYS A 62 9.67 2.39 -1.97
N THR A 63 9.52 1.54 -0.98
CA THR A 63 10.62 0.97 -0.20
C THR A 63 10.70 -0.53 -0.43
N PHE A 64 11.93 -1.05 -0.47
CA PHE A 64 12.20 -2.48 -0.62
C PHE A 64 12.57 -3.09 0.72
N PHE A 65 12.08 -4.29 0.97
CA PHE A 65 12.38 -5.09 2.18
C PHE A 65 12.10 -4.35 3.50
N ARG A 66 11.22 -3.39 3.48
CA ARG A 66 10.81 -2.63 4.66
C ARG A 66 9.30 -2.52 4.71
N ASP A 67 8.73 -2.97 5.81
CA ASP A 67 7.29 -2.85 6.04
C ASP A 67 6.92 -1.39 6.31
N ARG A 68 6.10 -0.83 5.44
CA ARG A 68 5.53 0.51 5.53
C ARG A 68 4.01 0.51 5.46
N VAL A 69 3.41 -0.69 5.35
CA VAL A 69 1.95 -0.83 5.36
C VAL A 69 1.49 -0.96 6.82
N THR A 70 1.73 0.09 7.58
CA THR A 70 1.39 0.16 9.00
C THR A 70 0.35 1.25 9.24
N MET A 71 -0.49 1.04 10.26
CA MET A 71 -1.48 2.04 10.69
C MET A 71 -0.83 3.38 11.01
N ARG A 72 0.34 3.34 11.64
CA ARG A 72 1.10 4.53 12.01
C ARG A 72 1.50 5.35 10.79
N ASP A 73 2.03 4.70 9.75
CA ASP A 73 2.53 5.38 8.56
C ASP A 73 1.38 5.99 7.75
N VAL A 74 0.27 5.26 7.60
CA VAL A 74 -0.93 5.75 6.90
C VAL A 74 -1.57 6.92 7.66
N GLN A 75 -1.69 6.81 8.98
CA GLN A 75 -2.23 7.89 9.84
C GLN A 75 -1.34 9.14 9.79
N TYR A 76 -0.04 8.97 9.92
CA TYR A 76 0.91 10.07 9.82
C TYR A 76 0.77 10.82 8.50
N ARG A 77 0.63 10.09 7.39
CA ARG A 77 0.48 10.68 6.06
C ARG A 77 -0.84 11.42 5.92
N LEU A 78 -1.95 10.83 6.39
CA LEU A 78 -3.25 11.48 6.38
C LEU A 78 -3.18 12.81 7.13
N LEU A 79 -2.66 12.79 8.36
CA LEU A 79 -2.54 13.97 9.21
C LEU A 79 -1.58 15.03 8.61
N LYS A 80 -0.47 14.62 8.01
CA LYS A 80 0.47 15.53 7.35
C LYS A 80 -0.20 16.27 6.18
N LYS A 81 -0.97 15.55 5.35
CA LYS A 81 -1.68 16.14 4.21
C LYS A 81 -2.83 17.06 4.63
N THR A 82 -3.64 16.62 5.58
CA THR A 82 -4.77 17.43 6.07
C THR A 82 -4.32 18.66 6.86
N ARG A 83 -3.22 18.56 7.62
CA ARG A 83 -2.64 19.69 8.34
C ARG A 83 -2.14 20.79 7.39
N LYS A 84 -1.58 20.42 6.22
CA LYS A 84 -1.21 21.39 5.18
C LYS A 84 -2.42 22.15 4.63
N SER A 85 -3.62 21.55 4.64
CA SER A 85 -4.87 22.20 4.21
C SER A 85 -5.60 22.95 5.33
N GLY A 86 -5.07 22.94 6.57
CA GLY A 86 -5.67 23.61 7.71
C GLY A 86 -6.98 23.00 8.21
N LYS A 87 -7.31 21.79 7.77
CA LYS A 87 -8.56 21.11 8.12
C LYS A 87 -8.32 20.00 9.14
N LYS A 88 -9.31 19.77 9.98
CA LYS A 88 -9.33 18.71 10.98
C LYS A 88 -10.08 17.52 10.41
N VAL A 89 -9.58 16.33 10.65
CA VAL A 89 -10.22 15.09 10.21
C VAL A 89 -10.90 14.45 11.40
N ASP A 90 -12.17 14.17 11.25
CA ASP A 90 -12.97 13.46 12.24
C ASP A 90 -13.44 12.10 11.66
N ASN A 91 -14.00 11.24 12.52
CA ASN A 91 -14.56 9.94 12.13
C ASN A 91 -13.59 9.02 11.34
N LEU A 92 -12.42 8.77 11.91
CA LEU A 92 -11.42 7.91 11.30
C LEU A 92 -11.88 6.44 11.31
N VAL A 93 -11.95 5.83 10.12
CA VAL A 93 -12.31 4.42 9.93
C VAL A 93 -11.18 3.69 9.21
N TRP A 94 -10.74 2.59 9.78
CA TRP A 94 -9.73 1.71 9.20
C TRP A 94 -10.37 0.63 8.35
N HIS A 95 -9.76 0.39 7.21
CA HIS A 95 -10.10 -0.71 6.30
C HIS A 95 -8.84 -1.47 5.96
N ASN A 96 -8.86 -2.77 6.11
CA ASN A 96 -7.78 -3.65 5.73
C ASN A 96 -8.27 -4.57 4.61
N ASN A 97 -7.54 -4.62 3.51
CA ASN A 97 -7.86 -5.45 2.36
C ASN A 97 -6.64 -6.27 1.98
N ASP A 98 -6.72 -7.55 2.25
CA ASP A 98 -5.65 -8.50 1.94
C ASP A 98 -6.08 -9.37 0.77
N SER A 99 -5.22 -9.52 -0.21
CA SER A 99 -5.47 -10.39 -1.36
C SER A 99 -4.26 -11.26 -1.67
N VAL A 100 -4.53 -12.44 -2.16
CA VAL A 100 -3.52 -13.40 -2.56
C VAL A 100 -3.33 -13.32 -4.06
N LEU A 101 -2.12 -13.01 -4.50
CA LEU A 101 -1.81 -12.87 -5.91
C LEU A 101 -1.32 -14.16 -6.55
N LEU A 102 -0.48 -14.89 -5.85
CA LEU A 102 0.12 -16.11 -6.38
C LEU A 102 -0.03 -17.26 -5.38
N THR A 103 -0.85 -18.22 -5.74
CA THR A 103 -0.90 -19.54 -5.13
C THR A 103 -0.17 -20.53 -6.05
N ILE A 104 0.38 -21.60 -5.50
CA ILE A 104 0.90 -22.71 -6.32
C ILE A 104 -0.24 -23.71 -6.54
N PRO A 105 -1.02 -23.64 -7.65
CA PRO A 105 -2.16 -24.54 -7.85
C PRO A 105 -1.75 -25.95 -8.28
N PHE A 106 -0.47 -26.18 -8.58
CA PHE A 106 -0.01 -27.43 -9.21
C PHE A 106 0.78 -28.37 -8.28
N LEU A 107 1.04 -27.99 -7.05
CA LEU A 107 1.65 -28.91 -6.10
C LEU A 107 0.56 -29.47 -5.21
N GLU A 108 0.11 -30.69 -5.51
CA GLU A 108 -0.70 -31.55 -4.63
C GLU A 108 0.07 -31.98 -3.35
N ILE A 109 1.16 -31.29 -3.06
CA ILE A 109 1.91 -31.50 -1.83
C ILE A 109 1.26 -30.62 -0.77
N PRO A 110 0.90 -31.15 0.39
CA PRO A 110 0.40 -30.35 1.52
C PRO A 110 1.55 -29.56 2.13
N LEU A 111 2.00 -28.54 1.41
CA LEU A 111 2.93 -27.55 1.97
C LEU A 111 2.13 -26.61 2.87
N PRO A 112 2.60 -26.33 4.09
CA PRO A 112 1.93 -25.43 5.02
C PRO A 112 1.95 -23.95 4.57
N ILE A 113 2.45 -23.65 3.37
CA ILE A 113 2.58 -22.29 2.85
C ILE A 113 1.81 -22.22 1.52
N PRO A 114 0.47 -21.99 1.55
CA PRO A 114 -0.33 -21.93 0.32
C PRO A 114 -0.12 -20.63 -0.46
N TYR A 115 0.51 -19.60 0.15
CA TYR A 115 0.62 -18.26 -0.42
C TYR A 115 2.07 -17.89 -0.61
N ILE A 116 2.46 -17.63 -1.87
CA ILE A 116 3.83 -17.20 -2.17
C ILE A 116 3.92 -15.69 -2.19
N ILE A 117 2.99 -15.02 -2.86
CA ILE A 117 2.93 -13.57 -2.94
C ILE A 117 1.56 -13.11 -2.47
N THR A 118 1.56 -12.28 -1.46
CA THR A 118 0.37 -11.63 -0.90
C THR A 118 0.44 -10.12 -1.09
N TYR A 119 -0.70 -9.52 -1.22
CA TYR A 119 -0.88 -8.08 -1.33
C TYR A 119 -1.66 -7.61 -0.12
N HIS A 120 -1.09 -6.67 0.62
CA HIS A 120 -1.74 -6.02 1.75
C HIS A 120 -2.03 -4.57 1.42
N GLU A 121 -3.25 -4.15 1.65
CA GLU A 121 -3.68 -2.77 1.55
C GLU A 121 -4.26 -2.32 2.88
N LEU A 122 -3.74 -1.23 3.40
CA LEU A 122 -4.25 -0.58 4.59
C LEU A 122 -4.81 0.80 4.21
N GLN A 123 -6.09 0.99 4.46
CA GLN A 123 -6.81 2.20 4.11
C GLN A 123 -7.35 2.88 5.36
N LEU A 124 -7.19 4.19 5.42
CA LEU A 124 -7.76 5.04 6.46
C LEU A 124 -8.63 6.10 5.81
N SER A 125 -9.89 6.12 6.16
CA SER A 125 -10.83 7.14 5.73
C SER A 125 -11.25 8.04 6.88
N GLY A 126 -11.56 9.28 6.58
CA GLY A 126 -12.07 10.26 7.54
C GLY A 126 -12.87 11.35 6.86
N GLU A 127 -13.58 12.15 7.66
CA GLU A 127 -14.38 13.28 7.19
C GLU A 127 -13.67 14.60 7.53
N LEU A 128 -13.73 15.57 6.59
CA LEU A 128 -13.21 16.93 6.75
C LEU A 128 -14.34 17.92 7.04
#